data_7edd1af04b06979bc74f38871d78f8c6
#
_entry.id   7edd1af04b06979bc74f38871d78f8c6
#
_cell.length_a   1.000
_cell.length_b   1.000
_cell.length_c   1.000
_cell.angle_alpha   90.00
_cell.angle_beta   90.00
_cell.angle_gamma   90.00
#
_symmetry.space_group_name_H-M   'P 1'
#
loop_
_entity.id
_entity.type
_entity.pdbx_description
1 polymer ?
#
loop_
_entity_poly.entity_id
_entity_poly.type
_entity_poly.pdbx_seq_one_letter_code
_entity_poly.pdbx_strand_id
1 'polypeptide(L)'
;MIQIDFYHDCGDSPVVLLSPAMLPDVPLIGHTIYAAHKAEAWTTAAGIPGAPVRNWRVTGVYWQLESEIVSVFVVPYYRQEKPNE
;
A
#
# COMPACT_ATOMS: atom_id res chain seq x y z
N MET A 1 -9.77 -15.87 4.94
CA MET A 1 -9.24 -14.66 4.31
C MET A 1 -9.39 -13.49 5.24
N ILE A 2 -8.41 -12.60 5.26
CA ILE A 2 -8.43 -11.42 6.12
C ILE A 2 -8.84 -10.23 5.27
N GLN A 3 -9.78 -9.44 5.78
CA GLN A 3 -10.19 -8.22 5.12
C GLN A 3 -9.21 -7.10 5.43
N ILE A 4 -8.65 -6.50 4.39
CA ILE A 4 -7.62 -5.47 4.52
C ILE A 4 -8.03 -4.24 3.74
N ASP A 5 -7.87 -3.09 4.36
CA ASP A 5 -8.01 -1.80 3.70
C ASP A 5 -6.61 -1.22 3.52
N PHE A 6 -6.28 -0.86 2.28
CA PHE A 6 -5.00 -0.24 1.97
C PHE A 6 -5.13 1.27 1.88
N TYR A 7 -4.20 1.96 2.53
CA TYR A 7 -4.15 3.42 2.57
C TYR A 7 -2.79 3.92 2.12
N HIS A 8 -2.78 5.04 1.43
CA HIS A 8 -1.53 5.76 1.18
C HIS A 8 -1.17 6.55 2.44
N ASP A 9 0.02 6.27 2.98
CA ASP A 9 0.53 6.95 4.18
C ASP A 9 1.12 8.31 3.77
N CYS A 10 0.28 9.33 3.80
CA CYS A 10 0.66 10.69 3.41
C CYS A 10 0.52 11.68 4.56
N GLY A 11 0.76 11.24 5.77
CA GLY A 11 0.70 12.10 6.96
C GLY A 11 -0.68 12.10 7.60
N ASP A 12 -1.22 13.29 7.85
CA ASP A 12 -2.42 13.45 8.66
C ASP A 12 -3.72 12.97 8.00
N SER A 13 -3.72 12.83 6.70
CA SER A 13 -4.94 12.46 5.97
C SER A 13 -4.68 11.30 5.02
N PRO A 14 -4.57 10.08 5.53
CA PRO A 14 -4.36 8.92 4.67
C PRO A 14 -5.47 8.77 3.64
N VAL A 15 -5.09 8.35 2.44
CA VAL A 15 -6.02 8.16 1.33
C VAL A 15 -6.27 6.69 1.09
N VAL A 16 -7.52 6.29 0.96
CA VAL A 16 -7.88 4.90 0.66
C VAL A 16 -7.45 4.54 -0.75
N LEU A 17 -6.65 3.49 -0.87
CA LEU A 17 -6.21 2.96 -2.17
C LEU A 17 -7.07 1.79 -2.63
N LEU A 18 -7.40 0.90 -1.71
CA LEU A 18 -8.20 -0.29 -2.01
C LEU A 18 -8.94 -0.73 -0.75
N SER A 19 -10.25 -0.90 -0.84
CA SER A 19 -11.08 -1.35 0.26
C SER A 19 -12.31 -2.07 -0.28
N PRO A 20 -12.58 -3.31 0.16
CA PRO A 20 -11.66 -4.18 0.87
C PRO A 20 -10.80 -5.03 -0.07
N ALA A 21 -9.66 -5.48 0.42
CA ALA A 21 -8.90 -6.54 -0.19
C ALA A 21 -9.00 -7.78 0.70
N MET A 22 -9.13 -8.96 0.09
CA MET A 22 -9.20 -10.20 0.84
C MET A 22 -7.89 -10.97 0.63
N LEU A 23 -7.09 -11.07 1.69
CA LEU A 23 -5.78 -11.71 1.63
C LEU A 23 -5.68 -12.83 2.65
N PRO A 24 -4.86 -13.87 2.39
CA PRO A 24 -4.65 -14.96 3.34
C PRO A 24 -3.86 -14.53 4.56
N ASP A 25 -2.97 -13.55 4.41
CA ASP A 25 -2.11 -13.05 5.47
C ASP A 25 -2.02 -11.53 5.43
N VAL A 26 -1.62 -10.95 6.56
CA VAL A 26 -1.42 -9.51 6.67
C VAL A 26 0.03 -9.18 6.30
N PRO A 27 0.25 -8.25 5.36
CA PRO A 27 1.61 -7.78 5.08
C PRO A 27 2.22 -7.13 6.32
N LEU A 28 3.52 -7.31 6.50
CA LEU A 28 4.26 -6.75 7.62
C LEU A 28 4.97 -5.46 7.21
N ILE A 29 5.26 -4.61 8.20
CA ILE A 29 6.00 -3.37 7.97
C ILE A 29 7.35 -3.71 7.33
N GLY A 30 7.69 -3.01 6.27
CA GLY A 30 8.89 -3.24 5.48
C GLY A 30 8.70 -4.15 4.28
N HIS A 31 7.60 -4.87 4.22
CA HIS A 31 7.29 -5.68 3.05
C HIS A 31 6.94 -4.81 1.86
N THR A 32 7.25 -5.30 0.67
CA THR A 32 6.89 -4.65 -0.58
C THR A 32 5.68 -5.34 -1.17
N ILE A 33 4.70 -4.55 -1.58
CA ILE A 33 3.50 -5.04 -2.24
C ILE A 33 3.61 -4.69 -3.72
N TYR A 34 3.49 -5.71 -4.56
CA TYR A 34 3.47 -5.52 -6.00
C TYR A 34 2.02 -5.45 -6.46
N ALA A 35 1.62 -4.29 -6.95
CA ALA A 35 0.24 -4.01 -7.32
C ALA A 35 0.15 -3.63 -8.81
N ALA A 36 0.56 -4.54 -9.69
CA ALA A 36 0.62 -4.26 -11.13
C ALA A 36 -0.73 -3.86 -11.71
N HIS A 37 -1.79 -4.62 -11.38
CA HIS A 37 -3.12 -4.36 -11.91
C HIS A 37 -3.81 -3.16 -11.28
N LYS A 38 -3.32 -2.70 -10.14
CA LYS A 38 -3.88 -1.55 -9.41
C LYS A 38 -2.95 -0.33 -9.45
N ALA A 39 -1.82 -0.44 -10.16
CA ALA A 39 -0.80 0.61 -10.13
C ALA A 39 -1.36 1.97 -10.53
N GLU A 40 -2.11 2.04 -11.62
CA GLU A 40 -2.70 3.29 -12.09
C GLU A 40 -3.72 3.83 -11.09
N ALA A 41 -4.62 2.99 -10.62
CA ALA A 41 -5.65 3.40 -9.68
C ALA A 41 -5.07 3.88 -8.37
N TRP A 42 -4.09 3.17 -7.83
CA TRP A 42 -3.43 3.54 -6.59
C TRP A 42 -2.62 4.82 -6.73
N THR A 43 -1.89 4.95 -7.84
CA THR A 43 -1.09 6.15 -8.11
C THR A 43 -1.96 7.38 -8.23
N THR A 44 -3.08 7.26 -8.94
CA THR A 44 -4.04 8.34 -9.09
C THR A 44 -4.68 8.71 -7.75
N ALA A 45 -5.12 7.70 -6.99
CA ALA A 45 -5.75 7.93 -5.69
C ALA A 45 -4.78 8.60 -4.71
N ALA A 46 -3.49 8.25 -4.77
CA ALA A 46 -2.47 8.84 -3.92
C ALA A 46 -2.06 10.25 -4.38
N GLY A 47 -2.51 10.69 -5.55
CA GLY A 47 -2.16 12.01 -6.07
C GLY A 47 -0.71 12.11 -6.53
N ILE A 48 -0.10 11.00 -6.92
CA ILE A 48 1.29 10.97 -7.34
C ILE A 48 1.38 11.21 -8.84
N PRO A 49 2.11 12.25 -9.28
CA PRO A 49 2.28 12.51 -10.71
C PRO A 49 3.27 11.53 -11.34
N GLY A 50 3.15 11.36 -12.64
CA GLY A 50 4.09 10.56 -13.41
C GLY A 50 3.59 9.15 -13.70
N ALA A 51 4.52 8.24 -13.95
CA ALA A 51 4.21 6.88 -14.30
C ALA A 51 3.56 6.11 -13.15
N PRO A 52 2.67 5.14 -13.43
CA PRO A 52 2.07 4.35 -12.38
C PRO A 52 3.10 3.61 -11.53
N VAL A 53 2.93 3.71 -10.22
CA VAL A 53 3.80 3.04 -9.25
C VAL A 53 3.28 1.62 -9.05
N ARG A 54 4.13 0.64 -9.24
CA ARG A 54 3.77 -0.77 -9.11
C ARG A 54 4.16 -1.37 -7.78
N ASN A 55 5.19 -0.84 -7.16
CA ASN A 55 5.70 -1.35 -5.89
C ASN A 55 5.43 -0.38 -4.77
N TRP A 56 4.90 -0.90 -3.69
CA TRP A 56 4.54 -0.11 -2.51
C TRP A 56 5.10 -0.78 -1.28
N ARG A 57 5.65 0.02 -0.37
CA ARG A 57 6.22 -0.51 0.87
C ARG A 57 5.25 -0.28 2.03
N VAL A 58 5.06 -1.30 2.83
CA VAL A 58 4.21 -1.22 4.02
C VAL A 58 4.93 -0.43 5.11
N THR A 59 4.29 0.64 5.58
CA THR A 59 4.83 1.50 6.64
C THR A 59 4.06 1.37 7.95
N GLY A 60 2.86 0.84 7.92
CA GLY A 60 2.06 0.67 9.12
C GLY A 60 1.01 -0.41 8.95
N VAL A 61 0.72 -1.09 10.05
CA VAL A 61 -0.34 -2.11 10.10
C VAL A 61 -1.14 -1.87 11.37
N TYR A 62 -2.45 -1.68 11.23
CA TYR A 62 -3.32 -1.39 12.36
C TYR A 62 -4.48 -2.38 12.37
N TRP A 63 -4.61 -3.10 13.47
CA TRP A 63 -5.69 -4.05 13.67
C TRP A 63 -6.87 -3.36 14.32
N GLN A 64 -8.04 -3.46 13.68
CA GLN A 64 -9.27 -2.92 14.23
C GLN A 64 -10.07 -4.10 14.82
N LEU A 65 -9.93 -4.29 16.11
CA LEU A 65 -10.48 -5.48 16.78
C LEU A 65 -12.00 -5.60 16.63
N GLU A 66 -12.71 -4.48 16.69
CA GLU A 66 -14.17 -4.50 16.66
C GLU A 66 -14.74 -4.78 15.28
N SER A 67 -14.06 -4.33 14.23
CA SER A 67 -14.54 -4.47 12.85
C SER A 67 -13.90 -5.63 12.10
N GLU A 68 -12.91 -6.29 12.71
CA GLU A 68 -12.16 -7.38 12.11
C GLU A 68 -11.51 -7.00 10.77
N ILE A 69 -11.19 -5.72 10.62
CA ILE A 69 -10.52 -5.18 9.46
C ILE A 69 -9.10 -4.78 9.84
N VAL A 70 -8.16 -5.05 8.97
CA VAL A 70 -6.79 -4.61 9.13
C VAL A 70 -6.51 -3.46 8.18
N SER A 71 -6.03 -2.34 8.72
CA SER A 71 -5.63 -1.20 7.91
C SER A 71 -4.13 -1.27 7.66
N VAL A 72 -3.74 -1.29 6.39
CA VAL A 72 -2.34 -1.36 5.97
C VAL A 72 -1.98 -0.06 5.25
N PHE A 73 -0.95 0.60 5.76
CA PHE A 73 -0.48 1.86 5.20
C PHE A 73 0.74 1.61 4.34
N VAL A 74 0.76 2.20 3.16
CA VAL A 74 1.84 2.00 2.21
C VAL A 74 2.30 3.33 1.62
N VAL A 75 3.55 3.33 1.15
CA VAL A 75 4.12 4.44 0.40
C VAL A 75 4.72 3.89 -0.89
N PRO A 76 4.84 4.72 -1.94
CA PRO A 76 5.51 4.29 -3.15
C PRO A 76 6.93 3.83 -2.85
N TYR A 77 7.31 2.71 -3.42
CA TYR A 77 8.65 2.19 -3.30
C TYR A 77 9.30 2.19 -4.68
N TYR A 78 10.28 3.05 -4.84
CA TYR A 78 11.04 3.15 -6.08
C TYR A 78 12.31 2.33 -5.92
N ARG A 79 12.39 1.26 -6.70
CA ARG A 79 13.60 0.45 -6.70
C ARG A 79 14.73 1.26 -7.29
N GLN A 80 15.70 1.59 -6.47
CA GLN A 80 16.89 2.24 -6.96
C GLN A 80 17.83 1.19 -7.53
N GLU A 81 18.05 1.27 -8.82
CA GLU A 81 19.13 0.53 -9.40
C GLU A 81 20.42 1.25 -9.05
N LYS A 82 21.23 0.59 -8.26
CA LYS A 82 22.54 1.13 -7.98
C LYS A 82 23.35 1.07 -9.26
N PRO A 83 24.01 2.17 -9.64
CA PRO A 83 24.97 2.09 -10.71
C PRO A 83 26.02 1.04 -10.33
N ASN A 84 26.52 0.35 -11.32
CA ASN A 84 27.59 -0.60 -11.08
C ASN A 84 28.79 0.12 -10.52
N GLU A 85 29.05 -0.21 -9.33
CA GLU A 85 30.22 0.32 -8.67
C GLU A 85 31.41 -0.60 -8.89
#